data_4f906a1504a9c4cc4e96c51d6252868d
#
_entry.id   4f906a1504a9c4cc4e96c51d6252868d
#
_cell.length_a   1.000
_cell.length_b   1.000
_cell.length_c   1.000
_cell.angle_alpha   90.00
_cell.angle_beta   90.00
_cell.angle_gamma   90.00
#
_symmetry.space_group_name_H-M   'P 1'
#
loop_
_entity.id
_entity.type
_entity.pdbx_description
1 polymer ?
#
loop_
_entity_poly.entity_id
_entity_poly.type
_entity_poly.pdbx_seq_one_letter_code
_entity_poly.pdbx_strand_id
1 'polypeptide(L)'
;IHPFQDGNGRLSRVLTTLLLLQAGYAYVPYSSLESVVEQSKEAYYMALRQTQGTIRTESPDWQPWLVFFLRSLAEQAKRLEKKVEREKIVLAALPELQLQIVELAREHGRVTIGAAIRLTGASRNTLKQHFRALVERGTLNRHGSGRGVWYDLR
;
A
#
# COMPACT_ATOMS: atom_id res chain seq x y z
N ILE A 1 27.46 7.43 -5.30
CA ILE A 1 27.48 8.91 -5.35
C ILE A 1 26.84 9.41 -4.06
N HIS A 2 27.55 10.27 -3.33
CA HIS A 2 27.05 10.91 -2.10
C HIS A 2 27.15 12.43 -2.29
N PRO A 3 26.16 13.07 -2.96
CA PRO A 3 26.20 14.49 -3.28
C PRO A 3 25.91 15.39 -2.06
N PHE A 4 25.35 14.83 -0.97
CA PHE A 4 25.00 15.58 0.24
C PHE A 4 25.76 15.07 1.46
N GLN A 5 25.89 15.89 2.49
CA GLN A 5 26.53 15.51 3.75
C GLN A 5 25.72 14.45 4.51
N ASP A 6 24.37 14.52 4.43
CA ASP A 6 23.44 13.54 5.01
C ASP A 6 22.25 13.28 4.08
N GLY A 7 21.48 12.22 4.34
CA GLY A 7 20.26 11.92 3.61
C GLY A 7 20.44 11.20 2.27
N ASN A 8 21.66 10.88 1.85
CA ASN A 8 21.92 10.23 0.56
C ASN A 8 21.17 8.91 0.40
N GLY A 9 21.08 8.10 1.46
CA GLY A 9 20.30 6.86 1.44
C GLY A 9 18.80 7.08 1.25
N ARG A 10 18.22 8.11 1.85
CA ARG A 10 16.80 8.49 1.67
C ARG A 10 16.55 8.98 0.23
N LEU A 11 17.41 9.83 -0.27
CA LEU A 11 17.32 10.35 -1.64
C LEU A 11 17.47 9.24 -2.69
N SER A 12 18.39 8.30 -2.50
CA SER A 12 18.56 7.16 -3.41
C SER A 12 17.28 6.31 -3.48
N ARG A 13 16.59 6.10 -2.36
CA ARG A 13 15.32 5.36 -2.32
C ARG A 13 14.18 6.10 -3.01
N VAL A 14 14.08 7.41 -2.80
CA VAL A 14 13.10 8.25 -3.52
C VAL A 14 13.35 8.22 -5.02
N LEU A 15 14.61 8.39 -5.44
CA LEU A 15 15.01 8.30 -6.85
C LEU A 15 14.70 6.92 -7.44
N THR A 16 15.00 5.85 -6.71
CA THR A 16 14.67 4.48 -7.14
C THR A 16 13.17 4.33 -7.38
N THR A 17 12.33 4.80 -6.44
CA THR A 17 10.87 4.77 -6.58
C THR A 17 10.41 5.54 -7.82
N LEU A 18 10.96 6.73 -8.04
CA LEU A 18 10.63 7.56 -9.21
C LEU A 18 11.01 6.87 -10.53
N LEU A 19 12.22 6.31 -10.62
CA LEU A 19 12.67 5.62 -11.82
C LEU A 19 11.86 4.35 -12.11
N LEU A 20 11.47 3.61 -11.07
CA LEU A 20 10.60 2.44 -11.22
C LEU A 20 9.21 2.85 -11.72
N LEU A 21 8.63 3.94 -11.21
CA LEU A 21 7.36 4.48 -11.71
C LEU A 21 7.46 4.89 -13.18
N GLN A 22 8.51 5.58 -13.56
CA GLN A 22 8.76 5.95 -14.96
C GLN A 22 8.94 4.74 -15.87
N ALA A 23 9.51 3.64 -15.34
CA ALA A 23 9.66 2.37 -16.05
C ALA A 23 8.36 1.53 -16.09
N GLY A 24 7.22 2.05 -15.57
CA GLY A 24 5.92 1.38 -15.64
C GLY A 24 5.58 0.49 -14.43
N TYR A 25 6.40 0.46 -13.40
CA TYR A 25 6.10 -0.30 -12.16
C TYR A 25 5.12 0.46 -11.27
N ALA A 26 3.88 0.61 -11.73
CA ALA A 26 2.82 1.40 -11.09
C ALA A 26 2.47 0.95 -9.65
N TYR A 27 2.82 -0.27 -9.26
CA TYR A 27 2.54 -0.83 -7.93
C TYR A 27 3.48 -0.33 -6.82
N VAL A 28 4.64 0.24 -7.16
CA VAL A 28 5.71 0.59 -6.21
C VAL A 28 5.26 1.50 -5.08
N PRO A 29 4.36 2.51 -5.27
CA PRO A 29 3.90 3.35 -4.17
C PRO A 29 3.02 2.64 -3.15
N TYR A 30 2.42 1.51 -3.51
CA TYR A 30 1.48 0.78 -2.65
C TYR A 30 2.14 -0.28 -1.75
N SER A 31 3.45 -0.50 -1.92
CA SER A 31 4.23 -1.46 -1.13
C SER A 31 5.63 -0.91 -0.88
N SER A 32 6.09 -0.91 0.36
CA SER A 32 7.38 -0.34 0.74
C SER A 32 8.56 -1.24 0.36
N LEU A 33 9.35 -0.82 -0.63
CA LEU A 33 10.63 -1.45 -0.96
C LEU A 33 11.62 -1.31 0.20
N GLU A 34 11.60 -0.20 0.92
CA GLU A 34 12.44 0.03 2.10
C GLU A 34 12.20 -1.02 3.18
N SER A 35 10.93 -1.37 3.45
CA SER A 35 10.59 -2.43 4.40
C SER A 35 11.15 -3.80 3.99
N VAL A 36 11.22 -4.09 2.68
CA VAL A 36 11.83 -5.33 2.17
C VAL A 36 13.33 -5.32 2.38
N VAL A 37 14.00 -4.21 2.05
CA VAL A 37 15.45 -4.03 2.22
C VAL A 37 15.84 -4.10 3.71
N GLU A 38 15.07 -3.45 4.60
CA GLU A 38 15.35 -3.47 6.05
C GLU A 38 15.27 -4.89 6.63
N GLN A 39 14.33 -5.71 6.19
CA GLN A 39 14.23 -7.11 6.63
C GLN A 39 15.33 -8.00 6.07
N SER A 40 16.01 -7.59 5.01
CA SER A 40 17.12 -8.28 4.36
C SER A 40 18.44 -7.49 4.45
N LYS A 41 18.60 -6.71 5.52
CA LYS A 41 19.69 -5.75 5.70
C LYS A 41 21.09 -6.34 5.51
N GLU A 42 21.34 -7.54 6.02
CA GLU A 42 22.62 -8.22 5.85
C GLU A 42 22.92 -8.56 4.39
N ALA A 43 21.93 -9.10 3.68
CA ALA A 43 22.04 -9.41 2.25
C ALA A 43 22.22 -8.13 1.40
N TYR A 44 21.57 -7.03 1.77
CA TYR A 44 21.77 -5.71 1.18
C TYR A 44 23.23 -5.26 1.28
N TYR A 45 23.80 -5.25 2.50
CA TYR A 45 25.17 -4.81 2.68
C TYR A 45 26.19 -5.76 2.04
N MET A 46 25.90 -7.06 2.02
CA MET A 46 26.75 -8.04 1.34
C MET A 46 26.80 -7.80 -0.17
N ALA A 47 25.64 -7.67 -0.80
CA ALA A 47 25.54 -7.39 -2.24
C ALA A 47 26.22 -6.05 -2.60
N LEU A 48 26.02 -5.02 -1.78
CA LEU A 48 26.63 -3.72 -1.97
C LEU A 48 28.16 -3.78 -1.88
N ARG A 49 28.72 -4.45 -0.86
CA ARG A 49 30.18 -4.61 -0.68
C ARG A 49 30.81 -5.41 -1.81
N GLN A 50 30.18 -6.50 -2.26
CA GLN A 50 30.69 -7.31 -3.37
C GLN A 50 30.77 -6.49 -4.65
N THR A 51 29.69 -5.77 -4.99
CA THR A 51 29.68 -4.91 -6.18
C THR A 51 30.67 -3.76 -6.06
N GLN A 52 30.73 -3.08 -4.91
CA GLN A 52 31.66 -1.97 -4.68
C GLN A 52 33.13 -2.41 -4.77
N GLY A 53 33.44 -3.64 -4.37
CA GLY A 53 34.79 -4.20 -4.43
C GLY A 53 35.34 -4.28 -5.86
N THR A 54 34.47 -4.40 -6.86
CA THR A 54 34.86 -4.54 -8.28
C THR A 54 34.59 -3.29 -9.12
N ILE A 55 33.86 -2.30 -8.61
CA ILE A 55 33.34 -1.15 -9.42
C ILE A 55 34.44 -0.30 -10.07
N ARG A 56 35.67 -0.35 -9.54
CA ARG A 56 36.84 0.39 -10.05
C ARG A 56 37.85 -0.50 -10.78
N THR A 57 37.52 -1.77 -11.00
CA THR A 57 38.35 -2.68 -11.77
C THR A 57 38.03 -2.61 -13.26
N GLU A 58 38.85 -3.23 -14.10
CA GLU A 58 38.60 -3.31 -15.54
C GLU A 58 37.37 -4.13 -15.90
N SER A 59 36.90 -4.99 -14.98
CA SER A 59 35.71 -5.84 -15.15
C SER A 59 34.79 -5.70 -13.94
N PRO A 60 33.97 -4.63 -13.86
CA PRO A 60 33.03 -4.45 -12.76
C PRO A 60 31.95 -5.54 -12.74
N ASP A 61 31.75 -6.16 -11.59
CA ASP A 61 30.66 -7.14 -11.38
C ASP A 61 29.46 -6.48 -10.72
N TRP A 62 28.40 -6.24 -11.48
CA TRP A 62 27.13 -5.68 -11.01
C TRP A 62 26.14 -6.75 -10.57
N GLN A 63 26.43 -8.03 -10.83
CA GLN A 63 25.50 -9.13 -10.64
C GLN A 63 25.01 -9.28 -9.18
N PRO A 64 25.87 -9.18 -8.14
CA PRO A 64 25.41 -9.30 -6.76
C PRO A 64 24.35 -8.27 -6.41
N TRP A 65 24.55 -7.00 -6.81
CA TRP A 65 23.59 -5.94 -6.58
C TRP A 65 22.30 -6.11 -7.39
N LEU A 66 22.41 -6.43 -8.66
CA LEU A 66 21.23 -6.62 -9.54
C LEU A 66 20.37 -7.77 -9.05
N VAL A 67 20.95 -8.90 -8.69
CA VAL A 67 20.23 -10.06 -8.16
C VAL A 67 19.51 -9.71 -6.85
N PHE A 68 20.18 -9.03 -5.93
CA PHE A 68 19.58 -8.56 -4.70
C PHE A 68 18.40 -7.63 -4.97
N PHE A 69 18.60 -6.64 -5.83
CA PHE A 69 17.59 -5.63 -6.16
C PHE A 69 16.35 -6.25 -6.82
N LEU A 70 16.52 -7.12 -7.82
CA LEU A 70 15.43 -7.80 -8.50
C LEU A 70 14.64 -8.73 -7.55
N ARG A 71 15.34 -9.44 -6.65
CA ARG A 71 14.69 -10.24 -5.59
C ARG A 71 13.88 -9.38 -4.64
N SER A 72 14.38 -8.21 -4.28
CA SER A 72 13.67 -7.26 -3.42
C SER A 72 12.41 -6.72 -4.08
N LEU A 73 12.45 -6.41 -5.39
CA LEU A 73 11.26 -6.01 -6.17
C LEU A 73 10.24 -7.15 -6.27
N ALA A 74 10.68 -8.37 -6.54
CA ALA A 74 9.80 -9.53 -6.59
C ALA A 74 9.11 -9.79 -5.24
N GLU A 75 9.83 -9.67 -4.12
CA GLU A 75 9.25 -9.80 -2.78
C GLU A 75 8.27 -8.66 -2.48
N GLN A 76 8.57 -7.43 -2.88
CA GLN A 76 7.69 -6.27 -2.76
C GLN A 76 6.35 -6.52 -3.48
N ALA A 77 6.40 -6.98 -4.73
CA ALA A 77 5.22 -7.31 -5.54
C ALA A 77 4.39 -8.42 -4.89
N LYS A 78 5.04 -9.50 -4.44
CA LYS A 78 4.40 -10.62 -3.75
C LYS A 78 3.69 -10.21 -2.45
N ARG A 79 4.26 -9.28 -1.69
CA ARG A 79 3.62 -8.75 -0.47
C ARG A 79 2.37 -7.96 -0.79
N LEU A 80 2.41 -7.14 -1.84
CA LEU A 80 1.25 -6.40 -2.31
C LEU A 80 0.16 -7.35 -2.82
N GLU A 81 0.51 -8.35 -3.62
CA GLU A 81 -0.43 -9.37 -4.11
C GLU A 81 -1.16 -10.06 -2.95
N LYS A 82 -0.42 -10.52 -1.93
CA LYS A 82 -1.01 -11.11 -0.73
C LYS A 82 -1.94 -10.16 0.04
N LYS A 83 -1.57 -8.86 0.10
CA LYS A 83 -2.40 -7.84 0.74
C LYS A 83 -3.71 -7.65 -0.02
N VAL A 84 -3.64 -7.51 -1.35
CA VAL A 84 -4.80 -7.37 -2.22
C VAL A 84 -5.72 -8.59 -2.14
N GLU A 85 -5.15 -9.80 -2.14
CA GLU A 85 -5.92 -11.04 -2.03
C GLU A 85 -6.66 -11.16 -0.69
N ARG A 86 -6.00 -10.82 0.42
CA ARG A 86 -6.66 -10.74 1.72
C ARG A 86 -7.81 -9.74 1.73
N GLU A 87 -7.62 -8.57 1.13
CA GLU A 87 -8.65 -7.54 1.03
C GLU A 87 -9.85 -8.02 0.20
N LYS A 88 -9.61 -8.71 -0.93
CA LYS A 88 -10.66 -9.33 -1.73
C LYS A 88 -11.48 -10.36 -0.94
N ILE A 89 -10.82 -11.24 -0.18
CA ILE A 89 -11.50 -12.24 0.66
C ILE A 89 -12.37 -11.55 1.71
N VAL A 90 -11.87 -10.50 2.37
CA VAL A 90 -12.63 -9.75 3.37
C VAL A 90 -13.85 -9.07 2.74
N LEU A 91 -13.70 -8.48 1.56
CA LEU A 91 -14.80 -7.84 0.84
C LEU A 91 -15.84 -8.86 0.36
N ALA A 92 -15.41 -10.00 -0.18
CA ALA A 92 -16.30 -11.05 -0.65
C ALA A 92 -17.15 -11.69 0.49
N ALA A 93 -16.67 -11.60 1.73
CA ALA A 93 -17.41 -12.05 2.92
C ALA A 93 -18.43 -11.02 3.46
N LEU A 94 -18.53 -9.83 2.85
CA LEU A 94 -19.48 -8.82 3.26
C LEU A 94 -20.85 -9.08 2.62
N PRO A 95 -21.98 -8.88 3.35
CA PRO A 95 -23.29 -8.81 2.74
C PRO A 95 -23.34 -7.72 1.65
N GLU A 96 -24.11 -7.95 0.60
CA GLU A 96 -24.17 -7.07 -0.57
C GLU A 96 -24.35 -5.58 -0.21
N LEU A 97 -25.23 -5.28 0.74
CA LEU A 97 -25.46 -3.91 1.19
C LEU A 97 -24.24 -3.28 1.89
N GLN A 98 -23.43 -4.08 2.62
CA GLN A 98 -22.19 -3.61 3.22
C GLN A 98 -21.12 -3.34 2.15
N LEU A 99 -21.06 -4.16 1.11
CA LEU A 99 -20.18 -3.95 -0.03
C LEU A 99 -20.51 -2.63 -0.75
N GLN A 100 -21.80 -2.37 -1.03
CA GLN A 100 -22.23 -1.11 -1.63
C GLN A 100 -21.86 0.12 -0.77
N ILE A 101 -21.99 0.03 0.55
CA ILE A 101 -21.55 1.11 1.47
C ILE A 101 -20.04 1.34 1.38
N VAL A 102 -19.25 0.28 1.33
CA VAL A 102 -17.77 0.35 1.23
C VAL A 102 -17.37 0.97 -0.11
N GLU A 103 -18.00 0.58 -1.21
CA GLU A 103 -17.73 1.14 -2.53
C GLU A 103 -18.07 2.64 -2.58
N LEU A 104 -19.20 3.06 -2.01
CA LEU A 104 -19.58 4.46 -1.89
C LEU A 104 -18.56 5.28 -1.09
N ALA A 105 -18.05 4.72 0.00
CA ALA A 105 -17.00 5.37 0.79
C ALA A 105 -15.69 5.48 0.00
N ARG A 106 -15.36 4.47 -0.81
CA ARG A 106 -14.17 4.44 -1.68
C ARG A 106 -14.25 5.50 -2.79
N GLU A 107 -15.38 5.58 -3.48
CA GLU A 107 -15.57 6.52 -4.61
C GLU A 107 -15.60 7.98 -4.17
N HIS A 108 -16.24 8.27 -3.03
CA HIS A 108 -16.49 9.64 -2.60
C HIS A 108 -15.58 10.10 -1.44
N GLY A 109 -14.66 9.24 -0.96
CA GLY A 109 -13.80 9.51 0.19
C GLY A 109 -14.53 9.53 1.54
N ARG A 110 -15.86 9.72 1.52
CA ARG A 110 -16.74 9.70 2.72
C ARG A 110 -18.17 9.33 2.33
N VAL A 111 -18.89 8.71 3.25
CA VAL A 111 -20.29 8.35 3.08
C VAL A 111 -21.13 8.75 4.28
N THR A 112 -22.37 9.15 4.05
CA THR A 112 -23.37 9.40 5.09
C THR A 112 -24.52 8.39 4.96
N ILE A 113 -25.26 8.15 6.05
CA ILE A 113 -26.45 7.29 5.97
C ILE A 113 -27.46 7.85 4.97
N GLY A 114 -27.59 9.18 4.87
CA GLY A 114 -28.50 9.82 3.89
C GLY A 114 -28.08 9.57 2.44
N ALA A 115 -26.78 9.58 2.13
CA ALA A 115 -26.26 9.23 0.81
C ALA A 115 -26.50 7.75 0.50
N ALA A 116 -26.25 6.87 1.45
CA ALA A 116 -26.50 5.44 1.30
C ALA A 116 -27.98 5.10 1.08
N ILE A 117 -28.93 5.80 1.75
CA ILE A 117 -30.37 5.64 1.51
C ILE A 117 -30.71 5.94 0.04
N ARG A 118 -30.21 7.07 -0.48
CA ARG A 118 -30.53 7.50 -1.87
C ARG A 118 -30.00 6.52 -2.93
N LEU A 119 -28.88 5.88 -2.67
CA LEU A 119 -28.22 5.01 -3.64
C LEU A 119 -28.65 3.55 -3.54
N THR A 120 -28.90 3.06 -2.32
CA THR A 120 -29.25 1.64 -2.09
C THR A 120 -30.77 1.40 -1.97
N GLY A 121 -31.56 2.44 -1.71
CA GLY A 121 -33.00 2.30 -1.40
C GLY A 121 -33.28 1.63 -0.05
N ALA A 122 -32.27 1.24 0.69
CA ALA A 122 -32.44 0.51 1.95
C ALA A 122 -32.95 1.40 3.08
N SER A 123 -33.69 0.81 4.04
CA SER A 123 -34.23 1.54 5.18
C SER A 123 -33.11 2.13 6.07
N ARG A 124 -33.42 3.28 6.68
CA ARG A 124 -32.45 3.94 7.59
C ARG A 124 -32.01 3.04 8.75
N ASN A 125 -32.91 2.22 9.27
CA ASN A 125 -32.61 1.32 10.39
C ASN A 125 -31.67 0.18 9.95
N THR A 126 -31.92 -0.41 8.79
CA THR A 126 -31.07 -1.43 8.17
C THR A 126 -29.65 -0.86 7.94
N LEU A 127 -29.57 0.32 7.31
CA LEU A 127 -28.27 0.96 7.07
C LEU A 127 -27.52 1.29 8.35
N LYS A 128 -28.18 1.77 9.41
CA LYS A 128 -27.53 1.99 10.70
C LYS A 128 -26.87 0.71 11.27
N GLN A 129 -27.55 -0.45 11.14
CA GLN A 129 -26.99 -1.73 11.57
C GLN A 129 -25.76 -2.11 10.74
N HIS A 130 -25.82 -1.95 9.42
CA HIS A 130 -24.68 -2.25 8.54
C HIS A 130 -23.50 -1.30 8.74
N PHE A 131 -23.74 0.01 8.90
CA PHE A 131 -22.67 0.98 9.24
C PHE A 131 -22.03 0.65 10.58
N ARG A 132 -22.83 0.28 11.60
CA ARG A 132 -22.32 -0.13 12.90
C ARG A 132 -21.43 -1.39 12.79
N ALA A 133 -21.90 -2.40 12.08
CA ALA A 133 -21.12 -3.63 11.86
C ALA A 133 -19.79 -3.36 11.12
N LEU A 134 -19.79 -2.46 10.13
CA LEU A 134 -18.58 -2.06 9.40
C LEU A 134 -17.58 -1.31 10.29
N VAL A 135 -18.07 -0.48 11.21
CA VAL A 135 -17.22 0.21 12.20
C VAL A 135 -16.67 -0.78 13.23
N GLU A 136 -17.49 -1.69 13.74
CA GLU A 136 -17.06 -2.74 14.69
C GLU A 136 -16.01 -3.68 14.08
N ARG A 137 -16.10 -3.97 12.77
CA ARG A 137 -15.10 -4.74 12.01
C ARG A 137 -13.84 -3.93 11.67
N GLY A 138 -13.83 -2.62 11.92
CA GLY A 138 -12.72 -1.74 11.58
C GLY A 138 -12.59 -1.44 10.08
N THR A 139 -13.63 -1.68 9.28
CA THR A 139 -13.65 -1.34 7.85
C THR A 139 -13.92 0.15 7.62
N LEU A 140 -14.76 0.76 8.47
CA LEU A 140 -15.07 2.17 8.44
C LEU A 140 -14.70 2.85 9.77
N ASN A 141 -14.27 4.12 9.67
CA ASN A 141 -14.22 5.04 10.80
C ASN A 141 -15.49 5.88 10.84
N ARG A 142 -15.96 6.18 12.04
CA ARG A 142 -17.11 7.07 12.26
C ARG A 142 -16.65 8.43 12.74
N HIS A 143 -17.13 9.49 12.11
CA HIS A 143 -16.82 10.87 12.44
C HIS A 143 -18.08 11.69 12.72
N GLY A 144 -17.92 12.73 13.56
CA GLY A 144 -18.98 13.66 13.89
C GLY A 144 -20.02 13.11 14.89
N SER A 145 -21.07 13.91 15.15
CA SER A 145 -22.15 13.60 16.06
C SER A 145 -23.52 14.08 15.51
N GLY A 146 -24.59 13.51 16.02
CA GLY A 146 -25.95 13.90 15.65
C GLY A 146 -26.25 13.80 14.15
N ARG A 147 -26.70 14.91 13.57
CA ARG A 147 -27.06 14.98 12.13
C ARG A 147 -25.86 15.08 11.20
N GLY A 148 -24.67 15.42 11.72
CA GLY A 148 -23.44 15.58 10.96
C GLY A 148 -22.53 14.32 10.93
N VAL A 149 -23.07 13.13 11.21
CA VAL A 149 -22.29 11.88 11.20
C VAL A 149 -21.98 11.47 9.77
N TRP A 150 -20.70 11.18 9.50
CA TRP A 150 -20.20 10.63 8.26
C TRP A 150 -19.14 9.52 8.54
N TYR A 151 -18.82 8.74 7.52
CA TYR A 151 -17.91 7.59 7.62
C TYR A 151 -16.94 7.61 6.46
N ASP A 152 -15.68 7.15 6.71
CA ASP A 152 -14.67 6.91 5.68
C ASP A 152 -14.06 5.51 5.83
N LEU A 153 -13.30 5.10 4.85
CA LEU A 153 -12.51 3.86 4.93
C LEU A 153 -11.35 4.04 5.90
N ARG A 154 -11.05 2.98 6.63
CA ARG A 154 -9.91 2.94 7.55
C ARG A 154 -8.60 2.75 6.80
#